data_1251078a3650aefc4ad0d19669a64fdc
#
_entry.id   1251078a3650aefc4ad0d19669a64fdc
#
_cell.length_a   1.000
_cell.length_b   1.000
_cell.length_c   1.000
_cell.angle_alpha   90.00
_cell.angle_beta   90.00
_cell.angle_gamma   90.00
#
_symmetry.space_group_name_H-M   'P 1'
#
loop_
_entity.id
_entity.type
_entity.pdbx_description
1 polymer ?
#
loop_
_entity_poly.entity_id
_entity_poly.type
_entity_poly.pdbx_seq_one_letter_code
_entity_poly.pdbx_strand_id
1 'polypeptide(L)'
;MTPRQRRIHSAGLEIVAAAPRKSWLGRFTPLAHIQSAWIKSMLTVWGECVGGKTRAQYRLENCSRFFSDVKDSGWSDSQLSRITDAIEQARKEGFRGAQAAARARTILWAIPLKDMIEESERRDDADFIEEVMLQTFKTDDPIYLVGMQFYTTRNKISDITRDLQLVAPWLTNGEARKRVRWCLEIFRAKVFLAVRQKMKDV
;
A
#
# COMPACT_ATOMS: atom_id res chain seq x y z
N MET A 1 -7.89 -4.46 12.39
CA MET A 1 -9.24 -3.96 12.02
C MET A 1 -10.18 -4.04 13.20
N THR A 2 -10.76 -2.89 13.62
CA THR A 2 -11.74 -2.82 14.71
C THR A 2 -13.09 -3.42 14.28
N PRO A 3 -13.99 -3.81 15.22
CA PRO A 3 -15.32 -4.30 14.86
C PRO A 3 -16.14 -3.34 14.00
N ARG A 4 -16.01 -2.03 14.25
CA ARG A 4 -16.66 -0.97 13.45
C ARG A 4 -16.11 -0.94 12.02
N GLN A 5 -14.79 -1.01 11.86
CA GLN A 5 -14.15 -1.05 10.54
C GLN A 5 -14.56 -2.31 9.75
N ARG A 6 -14.69 -3.46 10.41
CA ARG A 6 -15.18 -4.69 9.74
C ARG A 6 -16.59 -4.54 9.22
N ARG A 7 -17.49 -3.92 9.99
CA ARG A 7 -18.89 -3.67 9.55
C ARG A 7 -18.93 -2.74 8.34
N ILE A 8 -18.18 -1.63 8.37
CA ILE A 8 -18.10 -0.69 7.24
C ILE A 8 -17.54 -1.40 6.00
N HIS A 9 -16.49 -2.20 6.17
CA HIS A 9 -15.87 -2.95 5.09
C HIS A 9 -16.84 -4.00 4.50
N SER A 10 -17.54 -4.77 5.35
CA SER A 10 -18.54 -5.74 4.90
C SER A 10 -19.67 -5.06 4.13
N ALA A 11 -20.23 -3.96 4.66
CA ALA A 11 -21.27 -3.19 3.99
C ALA A 11 -20.80 -2.62 2.64
N GLY A 12 -19.56 -2.15 2.55
CA GLY A 12 -18.97 -1.70 1.27
C GLY A 12 -18.85 -2.83 0.25
N LEU A 13 -18.42 -4.02 0.68
CA LEU A 13 -18.36 -5.20 -0.19
C LEU A 13 -19.77 -5.66 -0.63
N GLU A 14 -20.78 -5.57 0.22
CA GLU A 14 -22.18 -5.84 -0.15
C GLU A 14 -22.65 -4.91 -1.27
N ILE A 15 -22.33 -3.63 -1.19
CA ILE A 15 -22.64 -2.66 -2.24
C ILE A 15 -21.93 -3.02 -3.55
N VAL A 16 -20.65 -3.39 -3.50
CA VAL A 16 -19.91 -3.86 -4.68
C VAL A 16 -20.53 -5.13 -5.26
N ALA A 17 -20.97 -6.05 -4.39
CA ALA A 17 -21.60 -7.29 -4.79
C ALA A 17 -22.97 -7.07 -5.45
N ALA A 18 -23.76 -6.14 -4.92
CA ALA A 18 -25.08 -5.79 -5.44
C ALA A 18 -25.04 -5.04 -6.77
N ALA A 19 -23.89 -4.49 -7.18
CA ALA A 19 -23.76 -3.72 -8.40
C ALA A 19 -24.09 -4.56 -9.63
N PRO A 20 -25.21 -4.30 -10.33
CA PRO A 20 -25.67 -5.17 -11.42
C PRO A 20 -24.82 -5.03 -12.69
N ARG A 21 -24.22 -3.87 -12.92
CA ARG A 21 -23.41 -3.55 -14.11
C ARG A 21 -22.32 -2.51 -13.81
N LYS A 22 -21.35 -2.37 -14.72
CA LYS A 22 -20.28 -1.37 -14.64
C LYS A 22 -20.76 0.07 -14.39
N SER A 23 -21.87 0.45 -15.01
CA SER A 23 -22.45 1.81 -14.89
C SER A 23 -22.99 2.15 -13.49
N TRP A 24 -23.18 1.17 -12.64
CA TRP A 24 -23.78 1.36 -11.32
C TRP A 24 -22.87 2.12 -10.34
N LEU A 25 -21.58 1.81 -10.34
CA LEU A 25 -20.60 2.51 -9.47
C LEU A 25 -20.16 3.88 -10.03
N GLY A 26 -20.83 4.36 -11.06
CA GLY A 26 -20.59 5.64 -11.71
C GLY A 26 -19.89 5.52 -13.06
N ARG A 27 -20.04 6.55 -13.85
CA ARG A 27 -19.33 6.68 -15.14
C ARG A 27 -17.94 7.23 -14.86
N PHE A 28 -16.94 6.63 -15.47
CA PHE A 28 -15.57 7.13 -15.45
C PHE A 28 -14.95 7.02 -16.84
N THR A 29 -14.02 7.90 -17.13
CA THR A 29 -13.22 7.81 -18.36
C THR A 29 -12.02 6.93 -18.09
N PRO A 30 -11.81 5.84 -18.84
CA PRO A 30 -10.63 5.01 -18.70
C PRO A 30 -9.36 5.83 -18.90
N LEU A 31 -8.38 5.61 -18.06
CA LEU A 31 -7.08 6.28 -18.16
C LEU A 31 -6.29 5.75 -19.34
N ALA A 32 -5.58 6.64 -20.04
CA ALA A 32 -4.56 6.24 -21.00
C ALA A 32 -3.48 5.38 -20.31
N HIS A 33 -2.78 4.54 -21.08
CA HIS A 33 -1.79 3.60 -20.53
C HIS A 33 -0.74 4.31 -19.66
N ILE A 34 -0.19 5.42 -20.13
CA ILE A 34 0.82 6.21 -19.40
C ILE A 34 0.24 6.77 -18.10
N GLN A 35 -0.97 7.34 -18.14
CA GLN A 35 -1.65 7.87 -16.96
C GLN A 35 -1.92 6.76 -15.93
N SER A 36 -2.36 5.59 -16.41
CA SER A 36 -2.61 4.42 -15.57
C SER A 36 -1.33 3.89 -14.94
N ALA A 37 -0.21 3.86 -15.67
CA ALA A 37 1.08 3.43 -15.15
C ALA A 37 1.59 4.39 -14.08
N TRP A 38 1.53 5.69 -14.36
CA TRP A 38 1.95 6.73 -13.43
C TRP A 38 1.16 6.71 -12.13
N ILE A 39 -0.18 6.72 -12.19
CA ILE A 39 -0.99 6.72 -10.97
C ILE A 39 -0.85 5.40 -10.17
N LYS A 40 -0.60 4.28 -10.84
CA LYS A 40 -0.29 3.02 -10.14
C LYS A 40 1.01 3.11 -9.36
N SER A 41 2.04 3.74 -9.93
CA SER A 41 3.31 3.97 -9.24
C SER A 41 3.12 4.81 -7.99
N MET A 42 2.44 5.96 -8.11
CA MET A 42 2.14 6.85 -6.98
C MET A 42 1.33 6.15 -5.87
N LEU A 43 0.28 5.41 -6.25
CA LEU A 43 -0.53 4.65 -5.31
C LEU A 43 0.24 3.48 -4.67
N THR A 44 1.23 2.93 -5.33
CA THR A 44 2.10 1.89 -4.75
C THR A 44 3.00 2.50 -3.69
N VAL A 45 3.64 3.64 -3.97
CA VAL A 45 4.45 4.39 -3.00
C VAL A 45 3.61 4.79 -1.79
N TRP A 46 2.42 5.38 -2.03
CA TRP A 46 1.49 5.72 -0.97
C TRP A 46 1.10 4.50 -0.12
N GLY A 47 0.75 3.39 -0.75
CA GLY A 47 0.36 2.16 -0.06
C GLY A 47 1.51 1.53 0.75
N GLU A 48 2.76 1.71 0.33
CA GLU A 48 3.93 1.30 1.09
C GLU A 48 4.15 2.18 2.33
N CYS A 49 3.91 3.49 2.23
CA CYS A 49 4.08 4.43 3.34
C CYS A 49 2.94 4.33 4.37
N VAL A 50 1.69 4.25 3.92
CA VAL A 50 0.48 4.24 4.77
C VAL A 50 0.09 2.82 5.19
N GLY A 51 0.47 1.81 4.41
CA GLY A 51 0.13 0.42 4.65
C GLY A 51 0.76 -0.14 5.91
N GLY A 52 0.13 -1.17 6.46
CA GLY A 52 0.66 -1.90 7.61
C GLY A 52 2.04 -2.53 7.34
N LYS A 53 2.63 -3.08 8.40
CA LYS A 53 3.97 -3.68 8.39
C LYS A 53 4.21 -4.57 7.18
N THR A 54 5.32 -4.34 6.51
CA THR A 54 5.76 -5.12 5.37
C THR A 54 6.37 -6.44 5.81
N ARG A 55 6.57 -7.36 4.86
CA ARG A 55 7.31 -8.60 5.13
C ARG A 55 8.74 -8.31 5.60
N ALA A 56 9.35 -7.24 5.10
CA ALA A 56 10.67 -6.79 5.54
C ALA A 56 10.63 -6.29 6.98
N GLN A 57 9.60 -5.50 7.36
CA GLN A 57 9.39 -5.06 8.75
C GLN A 57 9.15 -6.23 9.70
N TYR A 58 8.33 -7.24 9.31
CA TYR A 58 8.15 -8.45 10.11
C TYR A 58 9.46 -9.23 10.28
N ARG A 59 10.27 -9.35 9.22
CA ARG A 59 11.59 -10.00 9.30
C ARG A 59 12.50 -9.24 10.26
N LEU A 60 12.53 -7.91 10.16
CA LEU A 60 13.32 -7.05 11.05
C LEU A 60 12.88 -7.20 12.50
N GLU A 61 11.59 -7.16 12.80
CA GLU A 61 11.05 -7.37 14.14
C GLU A 61 11.46 -8.72 14.75
N ASN A 62 11.42 -9.76 13.94
CA ASN A 62 11.86 -11.09 14.36
C ASN A 62 13.38 -11.21 14.53
N CYS A 63 14.14 -10.38 13.82
CA CYS A 63 15.60 -10.29 13.98
C CYS A 63 16.04 -9.42 15.17
N SER A 64 15.15 -8.61 15.74
CA SER A 64 15.57 -7.42 16.45
C SER A 64 15.05 -7.24 17.87
N ARG A 65 15.62 -7.92 18.79
CA ARG A 65 15.93 -7.29 20.10
C ARG A 65 17.05 -6.24 20.00
N PHE A 66 17.76 -6.18 18.86
CA PHE A 66 18.94 -5.34 18.64
C PHE A 66 18.68 -3.98 17.99
N PHE A 67 17.47 -3.74 17.47
CA PHE A 67 17.12 -2.53 16.71
C PHE A 67 15.85 -1.87 17.27
N SER A 68 15.75 -1.74 18.61
CA SER A 68 14.64 -0.99 19.22
C SER A 68 14.54 0.43 18.66
N ASP A 69 15.69 1.03 18.35
CA ASP A 69 15.79 2.40 17.85
C ASP A 69 15.35 2.56 16.40
N VAL A 70 15.21 1.45 15.66
CA VAL A 70 14.80 1.45 14.24
C VAL A 70 13.28 1.36 14.09
N LYS A 71 12.55 0.97 15.14
CA LYS A 71 11.09 0.73 15.07
C LYS A 71 10.25 1.96 14.75
N ASP A 72 10.71 3.13 15.15
CA ASP A 72 9.91 4.37 15.09
C ASP A 72 10.33 5.30 13.94
N SER A 73 11.25 4.90 13.08
CA SER A 73 11.90 5.81 12.15
C SER A 73 11.32 5.85 10.73
N GLY A 74 10.16 5.23 10.48
CA GLY A 74 9.48 5.33 9.18
C GLY A 74 10.31 4.86 7.98
N TRP A 75 11.13 3.84 8.14
CA TRP A 75 12.01 3.30 7.11
C TRP A 75 11.25 2.63 5.96
N SER A 76 11.72 2.83 4.74
CA SER A 76 11.17 2.16 3.56
C SER A 76 11.50 0.66 3.53
N ASP A 77 10.74 -0.11 2.74
CA ASP A 77 10.99 -1.54 2.58
C ASP A 77 12.39 -1.84 2.03
N SER A 78 12.91 -0.98 1.15
CA SER A 78 14.26 -1.11 0.60
C SER A 78 15.33 -0.88 1.67
N GLN A 79 15.14 0.10 2.56
CA GLN A 79 16.05 0.34 3.68
C GLN A 79 16.01 -0.80 4.70
N LEU A 80 14.81 -1.31 5.01
CA LEU A 80 14.63 -2.45 5.91
C LEU A 80 15.28 -3.72 5.36
N SER A 81 15.16 -3.96 4.05
CA SER A 81 15.84 -5.07 3.37
C SER A 81 17.37 -4.93 3.51
N ARG A 82 17.92 -3.75 3.25
CA ARG A 82 19.36 -3.47 3.41
C ARG A 82 19.86 -3.71 4.84
N ILE A 83 19.08 -3.29 5.85
CA ILE A 83 19.43 -3.54 7.26
C ILE A 83 19.47 -5.05 7.52
N THR A 84 18.47 -5.78 7.05
CA THR A 84 18.40 -7.22 7.20
C THR A 84 19.58 -7.92 6.51
N ASP A 85 19.89 -7.50 5.29
CA ASP A 85 21.01 -8.06 4.50
C ASP A 85 22.36 -7.75 5.15
N ALA A 86 22.55 -6.55 5.70
CA ALA A 86 23.75 -6.17 6.45
C ALA A 86 23.94 -6.99 7.72
N ILE A 87 22.84 -7.31 8.44
CA ILE A 87 22.89 -8.18 9.62
C ILE A 87 23.23 -9.61 9.21
N GLU A 88 22.63 -10.11 8.14
CA GLU A 88 22.91 -11.45 7.63
C GLU A 88 24.36 -11.55 7.16
N GLN A 89 24.89 -10.52 6.49
CA GLN A 89 26.28 -10.43 6.11
C GLN A 89 27.21 -10.45 7.31
N ALA A 90 26.94 -9.61 8.32
CA ALA A 90 27.74 -9.59 9.56
C ALA A 90 27.74 -10.95 10.27
N ARG A 91 26.61 -11.67 10.25
CA ARG A 91 26.53 -13.04 10.80
C ARG A 91 27.33 -14.05 9.98
N LYS A 92 27.34 -13.94 8.64
CA LYS A 92 28.19 -14.79 7.76
C LYS A 92 29.68 -14.53 7.99
N GLU A 93 30.06 -13.28 8.33
CA GLU A 93 31.42 -12.91 8.73
C GLU A 93 31.80 -13.43 10.12
N GLY A 94 30.87 -14.12 10.83
CA GLY A 94 31.11 -14.75 12.13
C GLY A 94 30.75 -13.88 13.35
N PHE A 95 30.28 -12.64 13.14
CA PHE A 95 29.86 -11.77 14.24
C PHE A 95 28.51 -12.20 14.82
N ARG A 96 28.35 -12.09 16.16
CA ARG A 96 27.11 -12.45 16.87
C ARG A 96 26.71 -11.36 17.86
N GLY A 97 25.42 -11.29 18.19
CA GLY A 97 24.91 -10.37 19.19
C GLY A 97 25.23 -8.91 18.88
N ALA A 98 25.70 -8.18 19.88
CA ALA A 98 26.04 -6.75 19.76
C ALA A 98 27.14 -6.48 18.72
N GLN A 99 28.07 -7.40 18.52
CA GLN A 99 29.12 -7.27 17.52
C GLN A 99 28.57 -7.34 16.10
N ALA A 100 27.60 -8.21 15.83
CA ALA A 100 26.92 -8.27 14.54
C ALA A 100 26.16 -6.98 14.25
N ALA A 101 25.52 -6.39 15.27
CA ALA A 101 24.84 -5.10 15.15
C ALA A 101 25.83 -3.95 14.84
N ALA A 102 26.97 -3.91 15.54
CA ALA A 102 28.01 -2.91 15.30
C ALA A 102 28.60 -3.05 13.88
N ARG A 103 28.86 -4.28 13.43
CA ARG A 103 29.35 -4.54 12.08
C ARG A 103 28.32 -4.18 11.01
N ALA A 104 27.04 -4.53 11.22
CA ALA A 104 25.97 -4.15 10.33
C ALA A 104 25.82 -2.62 10.21
N ARG A 105 25.95 -1.88 11.32
CA ARG A 105 25.98 -0.41 11.28
C ARG A 105 27.14 0.11 10.41
N THR A 106 28.31 -0.47 10.49
CA THR A 106 29.46 -0.09 9.65
C THR A 106 29.17 -0.33 8.16
N ILE A 107 28.53 -1.45 7.83
CA ILE A 107 28.12 -1.78 6.45
C ILE A 107 27.07 -0.77 5.94
N LEU A 108 26.12 -0.41 6.79
CA LEU A 108 25.02 0.51 6.46
C LEU A 108 25.42 1.98 6.41
N TRP A 109 26.52 2.37 7.08
CA TRP A 109 26.97 3.76 7.14
C TRP A 109 27.31 4.38 5.78
N ALA A 110 27.52 3.54 4.76
CA ALA A 110 27.80 3.94 3.40
C ALA A 110 26.53 4.19 2.54
N ILE A 111 25.34 4.39 3.18
CA ILE A 111 24.13 4.71 2.41
C ILE A 111 24.36 6.04 1.68
N PRO A 112 24.33 6.07 0.33
CA PRO A 112 24.55 7.29 -0.42
C PRO A 112 23.48 8.36 -0.08
N LEU A 113 23.87 9.62 -0.01
CA LEU A 113 22.96 10.77 0.17
C LEU A 113 21.76 10.70 -0.81
N LYS A 114 21.99 10.17 -2.01
CA LYS A 114 20.96 9.92 -3.01
C LYS A 114 19.79 9.11 -2.47
N ASP A 115 20.05 8.03 -1.71
CA ASP A 115 18.99 7.18 -1.18
C ASP A 115 18.14 7.92 -0.12
N MET A 116 18.76 8.82 0.63
CA MET A 116 18.04 9.66 1.60
C MET A 116 17.13 10.68 0.91
N ILE A 117 17.59 11.26 -0.20
CA ILE A 117 16.79 12.19 -1.01
C ILE A 117 15.61 11.43 -1.64
N GLU A 118 15.86 10.29 -2.29
CA GLU A 118 14.81 9.47 -2.89
C GLU A 118 13.75 9.04 -1.86
N GLU A 119 14.14 8.75 -0.63
CA GLU A 119 13.21 8.40 0.43
C GLU A 119 12.37 9.60 0.90
N SER A 120 12.97 10.80 0.98
CA SER A 120 12.24 12.03 1.30
C SER A 120 11.20 12.33 0.24
N GLU A 121 11.58 12.27 -1.04
CA GLU A 121 10.67 12.47 -2.17
C GLU A 121 9.50 11.46 -2.15
N ARG A 122 9.77 10.20 -1.81
CA ARG A 122 8.72 9.16 -1.70
C ARG A 122 7.72 9.46 -0.59
N ARG A 123 8.16 10.05 0.52
CA ARG A 123 7.25 10.44 1.61
C ARG A 123 6.40 11.63 1.22
N ASP A 124 7.00 12.64 0.61
CA ASP A 124 6.28 13.82 0.13
C ASP A 124 5.21 13.42 -0.90
N ASP A 125 5.54 12.51 -1.82
CA ASP A 125 4.59 11.92 -2.77
C ASP A 125 3.44 11.17 -2.07
N ALA A 126 3.76 10.40 -1.03
CA ALA A 126 2.77 9.64 -0.29
C ALA A 126 1.83 10.56 0.50
N ASP A 127 2.35 11.57 1.17
CA ASP A 127 1.58 12.57 1.93
C ASP A 127 0.66 13.37 1.00
N PHE A 128 1.16 13.75 -0.18
CA PHE A 128 0.36 14.40 -1.22
C PHE A 128 -0.80 13.53 -1.69
N ILE A 129 -0.56 12.26 -1.96
CA ILE A 129 -1.61 11.32 -2.36
C ILE A 129 -2.61 11.09 -1.22
N GLU A 130 -2.16 10.97 0.04
CA GLU A 130 -3.04 10.82 1.20
C GLU A 130 -4.00 12.00 1.32
N GLU A 131 -3.51 13.22 1.20
CA GLU A 131 -4.33 14.43 1.24
C GLU A 131 -5.39 14.43 0.12
N VAL A 132 -4.99 14.10 -1.11
CA VAL A 132 -5.91 13.96 -2.25
C VAL A 132 -6.98 12.92 -1.99
N MET A 133 -6.61 11.78 -1.40
CA MET A 133 -7.52 10.69 -1.08
C MET A 133 -8.58 11.12 -0.06
N LEU A 134 -8.15 11.78 1.03
CA LEU A 134 -9.02 12.26 2.09
C LEU A 134 -10.04 13.31 1.57
N GLN A 135 -9.65 14.09 0.57
CA GLN A 135 -10.53 15.07 -0.07
C GLN A 135 -11.49 14.44 -1.09
N THR A 136 -11.08 13.35 -1.74
CA THR A 136 -11.81 12.75 -2.87
C THR A 136 -12.84 11.72 -2.45
N PHE A 137 -12.54 10.96 -1.41
CA PHE A 137 -13.36 9.83 -0.99
C PHE A 137 -13.94 10.00 0.40
N LYS A 138 -15.15 9.50 0.57
CA LYS A 138 -15.69 9.24 1.90
C LYS A 138 -15.15 7.92 2.43
N THR A 139 -15.06 7.79 3.74
CA THR A 139 -14.52 6.58 4.41
C THR A 139 -15.37 5.34 4.20
N ASP A 140 -16.63 5.49 3.80
CA ASP A 140 -17.59 4.43 3.51
C ASP A 140 -17.79 4.18 2.00
N ASP A 141 -17.09 4.92 1.12
CA ASP A 141 -17.13 4.69 -0.34
C ASP A 141 -16.60 3.29 -0.66
N PRO A 142 -17.42 2.40 -1.26
CA PRO A 142 -16.99 1.04 -1.57
C PRO A 142 -15.78 0.97 -2.52
N ILE A 143 -15.61 1.96 -3.38
CA ILE A 143 -14.46 2.07 -4.28
C ILE A 143 -13.19 2.38 -3.48
N TYR A 144 -13.30 3.30 -2.52
CA TYR A 144 -12.22 3.63 -1.59
C TYR A 144 -11.80 2.40 -0.75
N LEU A 145 -12.77 1.68 -0.18
CA LEU A 145 -12.50 0.50 0.64
C LEU A 145 -11.73 -0.59 -0.13
N VAL A 146 -12.14 -0.88 -1.37
CA VAL A 146 -11.43 -1.84 -2.23
C VAL A 146 -10.04 -1.32 -2.61
N GLY A 147 -9.90 -0.03 -2.91
CA GLY A 147 -8.62 0.60 -3.21
C GLY A 147 -7.66 0.55 -2.02
N MET A 148 -8.13 0.93 -0.84
CA MET A 148 -7.38 0.84 0.42
C MET A 148 -6.93 -0.58 0.69
N GLN A 149 -7.83 -1.56 0.63
CA GLN A 149 -7.50 -2.95 0.85
C GLN A 149 -6.42 -3.46 -0.11
N PHE A 150 -6.48 -3.05 -1.38
CA PHE A 150 -5.50 -3.48 -2.37
C PHE A 150 -4.12 -2.86 -2.16
N TYR A 151 -4.04 -1.55 -1.93
CA TYR A 151 -2.76 -0.84 -1.89
C TYR A 151 -2.11 -0.86 -0.50
N THR A 152 -2.87 -0.75 0.59
CA THR A 152 -2.30 -0.64 1.94
C THR A 152 -2.10 -1.98 2.64
N THR A 153 -2.97 -2.97 2.39
CA THR A 153 -2.85 -4.30 3.03
C THR A 153 -2.10 -5.30 2.17
N ARG A 154 -1.70 -4.93 0.94
CA ARG A 154 -1.00 -5.80 -0.03
C ARG A 154 -1.74 -7.07 -0.39
N ASN A 155 -3.05 -7.08 -0.19
CA ASN A 155 -3.89 -8.17 -0.61
C ASN A 155 -3.89 -8.28 -2.13
N LYS A 156 -3.76 -9.51 -2.62
CA LYS A 156 -3.91 -9.79 -4.04
C LYS A 156 -5.38 -9.63 -4.43
N ILE A 157 -5.63 -9.39 -5.71
CA ILE A 157 -7.01 -9.37 -6.25
C ILE A 157 -7.77 -10.66 -5.89
N SER A 158 -7.09 -11.80 -5.83
CA SER A 158 -7.67 -13.09 -5.40
C SER A 158 -8.20 -13.07 -3.98
N ASP A 159 -7.52 -12.38 -3.08
CA ASP A 159 -7.90 -12.34 -1.66
C ASP A 159 -9.11 -11.44 -1.48
N ILE A 160 -9.11 -10.26 -2.11
CA ILE A 160 -10.26 -9.35 -2.14
C ILE A 160 -11.48 -10.02 -2.82
N THR A 161 -11.23 -10.80 -3.88
CA THR A 161 -12.28 -11.58 -4.54
C THR A 161 -12.90 -12.61 -3.60
N ARG A 162 -12.09 -13.28 -2.79
CA ARG A 162 -12.56 -14.24 -1.80
C ARG A 162 -13.38 -13.54 -0.70
N ASP A 163 -12.90 -12.40 -0.20
CA ASP A 163 -13.65 -11.59 0.77
C ASP A 163 -15.00 -11.15 0.22
N LEU A 164 -15.04 -10.75 -1.06
CA LEU A 164 -16.29 -10.40 -1.74
C LEU A 164 -17.25 -11.61 -1.85
N GLN A 165 -16.73 -12.80 -2.13
CA GLN A 165 -17.54 -14.02 -2.20
C GLN A 165 -18.04 -14.50 -0.83
N LEU A 166 -17.33 -14.21 0.28
CA LEU A 166 -17.82 -14.47 1.61
C LEU A 166 -19.07 -13.65 1.94
N VAL A 167 -19.13 -12.41 1.46
CA VAL A 167 -20.28 -11.52 1.63
C VAL A 167 -21.39 -11.82 0.60
N ALA A 168 -21.00 -12.25 -0.59
CA ALA A 168 -21.90 -12.50 -1.72
C ALA A 168 -21.68 -13.89 -2.34
N PRO A 169 -22.13 -14.97 -1.68
CA PRO A 169 -21.89 -16.35 -2.15
C PRO A 169 -22.50 -16.67 -3.52
N TRP A 170 -23.49 -15.87 -3.95
CA TRP A 170 -24.14 -16.05 -5.27
C TRP A 170 -23.28 -15.58 -6.46
N LEU A 171 -22.19 -14.85 -6.22
CA LEU A 171 -21.29 -14.42 -7.27
C LEU A 171 -20.32 -15.54 -7.66
N THR A 172 -20.21 -15.78 -8.95
CA THR A 172 -19.13 -16.61 -9.48
C THR A 172 -17.77 -15.95 -9.25
N ASN A 173 -16.71 -16.75 -9.14
CA ASN A 173 -15.35 -16.22 -8.97
C ASN A 173 -14.96 -15.24 -10.11
N GLY A 174 -15.36 -15.55 -11.34
CA GLY A 174 -15.12 -14.70 -12.49
C GLY A 174 -15.81 -13.34 -12.40
N GLU A 175 -17.05 -13.30 -11.93
CA GLU A 175 -17.82 -12.07 -11.74
C GLU A 175 -17.27 -11.24 -10.58
N ALA A 176 -17.00 -11.86 -9.43
CA ALA A 176 -16.42 -11.21 -8.29
C ALA A 176 -15.06 -10.57 -8.64
N ARG A 177 -14.21 -11.31 -9.36
CA ARG A 177 -12.91 -10.80 -9.83
C ARG A 177 -13.04 -9.64 -10.82
N LYS A 178 -14.01 -9.67 -11.72
CA LYS A 178 -14.31 -8.55 -12.63
C LYS A 178 -14.74 -7.31 -11.85
N ARG A 179 -15.57 -7.45 -10.82
CA ARG A 179 -16.03 -6.33 -9.98
C ARG A 179 -14.89 -5.70 -9.22
N VAL A 180 -14.02 -6.49 -8.58
CA VAL A 180 -12.84 -5.99 -7.88
C VAL A 180 -11.90 -5.22 -8.82
N ARG A 181 -11.59 -5.78 -9.99
CA ARG A 181 -10.74 -5.10 -10.99
C ARG A 181 -11.34 -3.77 -11.42
N TRP A 182 -12.62 -3.75 -11.67
CA TRP A 182 -13.33 -2.56 -12.08
C TRP A 182 -13.37 -1.49 -10.97
N CYS A 183 -13.59 -1.86 -9.72
CA CYS A 183 -13.45 -0.92 -8.59
C CYS A 183 -12.05 -0.30 -8.56
N LEU A 184 -11.00 -1.08 -8.77
CA LEU A 184 -9.62 -0.58 -8.82
C LEU A 184 -9.37 0.35 -10.01
N GLU A 185 -9.98 0.11 -11.17
CA GLU A 185 -9.90 1.02 -12.31
C GLU A 185 -10.57 2.36 -12.01
N ILE A 186 -11.77 2.36 -11.43
CA ILE A 186 -12.48 3.58 -11.03
C ILE A 186 -11.69 4.33 -9.95
N PHE A 187 -11.18 3.61 -8.95
CA PHE A 187 -10.36 4.19 -7.90
C PHE A 187 -9.18 4.98 -8.48
N ARG A 188 -8.40 4.35 -9.36
CA ARG A 188 -7.27 4.98 -10.04
C ARG A 188 -7.67 6.19 -10.86
N ALA A 189 -8.79 6.09 -11.59
CA ALA A 189 -9.28 7.19 -12.41
C ALA A 189 -9.71 8.39 -11.54
N LYS A 190 -10.44 8.16 -10.45
CA LYS A 190 -10.85 9.22 -9.52
C LYS A 190 -9.64 9.90 -8.89
N VAL A 191 -8.67 9.13 -8.37
CA VAL A 191 -7.45 9.68 -7.79
C VAL A 191 -6.66 10.48 -8.82
N PHE A 192 -6.47 9.95 -10.03
CA PHE A 192 -5.76 10.65 -11.09
C PHE A 192 -6.40 12.01 -11.42
N LEU A 193 -7.74 12.05 -11.54
CA LEU A 193 -8.44 13.30 -11.82
C LEU A 193 -8.30 14.31 -10.67
N ALA A 194 -8.37 13.85 -9.43
CA ALA A 194 -8.21 14.69 -8.26
C ALA A 194 -6.77 15.24 -8.14
N VAL A 195 -5.76 14.40 -8.34
CA VAL A 195 -4.35 14.82 -8.41
C VAL A 195 -4.16 15.87 -9.49
N ARG A 196 -4.66 15.60 -10.71
CA ARG A 196 -4.57 16.55 -11.82
C ARG A 196 -5.24 17.89 -11.51
N GLN A 197 -6.37 17.88 -10.80
CA GLN A 197 -7.04 19.10 -10.38
C GLN A 197 -6.18 19.87 -9.37
N LYS A 198 -5.71 19.19 -8.33
CA LYS A 198 -4.88 19.81 -7.29
C LYS A 198 -3.57 20.40 -7.85
N MET A 199 -2.95 19.72 -8.81
CA MET A 199 -1.73 20.23 -9.50
C MET A 199 -1.99 21.46 -10.38
N LYS A 200 -3.24 21.77 -10.73
CA LYS A 200 -3.58 22.98 -11.47
C LYS A 200 -3.90 24.16 -10.55
N ASP A 201 -4.26 23.86 -9.30
CA ASP A 201 -4.65 24.85 -8.31
C ASP A 201 -3.42 25.39 -7.52
N VAL A 202 -2.23 24.80 -7.75
CA VAL A 202 -0.91 25.24 -7.29
C VAL A 202 -0.22 26.05 -8.35
#